data_049d271950838e41eb3709feb67be039
#
_entry.id   049d271950838e41eb3709feb67be039
#
_cell.length_a   1.000
_cell.length_b   1.000
_cell.length_c   1.000
_cell.angle_alpha   90.00
_cell.angle_beta   90.00
_cell.angle_gamma   90.00
#
_symmetry.space_group_name_H-M   'P 1'
#
loop_
_entity.id
_entity.type
_entity.pdbx_description
1 polymer ?
#
loop_
_entity_poly.entity_id
_entity_poly.type
_entity_poly.pdbx_seq_one_letter_code
_entity_poly.pdbx_strand_id
1 'polypeptide(L)'
;MSLAFSRRSFLKYSAVAAVAVAGASLFSGCDQTDTKNLYCDGAGSITVLQINAVLGTYDNDAKKYKDIDLTGTSISFPFQITVGRTNNLPIQPSNFKAIVYDKDGKQKAKYVGGTSSQLLIDDSLLDTNLANSVTNSGNITLKTSLAEGEKLVFTYCPDLQYAEYSMNWVLAHAAKKEESSGSTTTK
;
A
#
# COMPACT_ATOMS: atom_id res chain seq x y z
N MET A 1 -13.22 -21.31 16.75
CA MET A 1 -12.20 -20.57 17.52
C MET A 1 -11.74 -19.40 16.67
N SER A 2 -12.13 -18.18 17.05
CA SER A 2 -11.76 -16.95 16.31
C SER A 2 -10.43 -16.45 16.84
N LEU A 3 -9.38 -16.51 16.04
CA LEU A 3 -8.09 -15.89 16.34
C LEU A 3 -8.20 -14.38 16.07
N ALA A 4 -8.54 -13.62 17.11
CA ALA A 4 -8.48 -12.17 17.06
C ALA A 4 -7.00 -11.72 17.05
N PHE A 5 -6.45 -11.48 15.86
CA PHE A 5 -5.13 -10.88 15.73
C PHE A 5 -5.21 -9.41 16.13
N SER A 6 -4.61 -9.08 17.25
CA SER A 6 -4.44 -7.69 17.70
C SER A 6 -3.50 -6.96 16.74
N ARG A 7 -3.83 -5.67 16.42
CA ARG A 7 -2.97 -4.77 15.62
C ARG A 7 -1.52 -4.70 16.12
N ARG A 8 -1.30 -4.92 17.43
CA ARG A 8 0.03 -4.99 18.05
C ARG A 8 0.79 -6.27 17.72
N SER A 9 0.09 -7.39 17.49
CA SER A 9 0.72 -8.67 17.15
C SER A 9 1.24 -8.66 15.72
N PHE A 10 0.53 -8.03 14.78
CA PHE A 10 0.96 -7.92 13.39
C PHE A 10 2.31 -7.20 13.25
N LEU A 11 2.49 -6.06 13.94
CA LEU A 11 3.74 -5.30 13.88
C LEU A 11 4.94 -6.04 14.52
N LYS A 12 4.70 -6.94 15.47
CA LYS A 12 5.75 -7.77 16.07
C LYS A 12 6.16 -8.96 15.19
N TYR A 13 5.22 -9.51 14.43
CA TYR A 13 5.48 -10.65 13.54
C TYR A 13 6.03 -10.24 12.17
N SER A 14 5.80 -9.00 11.72
CA SER A 14 6.37 -8.50 10.46
C SER A 14 7.90 -8.38 10.47
N ALA A 15 8.53 -8.48 11.64
CA ALA A 15 10.00 -8.49 11.76
C ALA A 15 10.63 -9.88 11.52
N VAL A 16 9.84 -10.96 11.44
CA VAL A 16 10.36 -12.34 11.38
C VAL A 16 9.86 -13.12 10.17
N ALA A 17 8.80 -12.70 9.51
CA ALA A 17 8.27 -13.40 8.35
C ALA A 17 8.66 -12.72 7.04
N ALA A 18 9.92 -12.85 6.62
CA ALA A 18 10.26 -12.81 5.21
C ALA A 18 9.75 -14.10 4.56
N VAL A 19 8.44 -14.29 4.51
CA VAL A 19 7.84 -15.27 3.63
C VAL A 19 7.68 -14.56 2.29
N ALA A 20 8.59 -14.87 1.37
CA ALA A 20 8.43 -14.60 -0.03
C ALA A 20 7.14 -15.32 -0.49
N VAL A 21 6.03 -14.64 -0.45
CA VAL A 21 4.88 -15.01 -1.26
C VAL A 21 5.21 -14.52 -2.66
N ALA A 22 5.94 -15.36 -3.38
CA ALA A 22 6.07 -15.25 -4.82
C ALA A 22 4.64 -15.08 -5.38
N GLY A 23 4.43 -14.01 -6.13
CA GLY A 23 3.15 -13.67 -6.72
C GLY A 23 2.58 -14.83 -7.52
N ALA A 24 1.72 -15.59 -6.89
CA ALA A 24 0.78 -16.44 -7.58
C ALA A 24 -0.38 -15.54 -7.97
N SER A 25 -0.45 -15.20 -9.24
CA SER A 25 -1.64 -14.67 -9.89
C SER A 25 -2.77 -15.68 -9.73
N LEU A 26 -3.49 -15.59 -8.62
CA LEU A 26 -4.75 -16.31 -8.46
C LEU A 26 -5.87 -15.50 -9.10
N PHE A 27 -5.83 -15.41 -10.43
CA PHE A 27 -7.04 -15.24 -11.21
C PHE A 27 -7.70 -16.61 -11.35
N SER A 28 -8.36 -17.07 -10.34
CA SER A 28 -9.34 -18.13 -10.47
C SER A 28 -10.58 -17.74 -9.71
N GLY A 29 -11.62 -17.49 -10.46
CA GLY A 29 -13.03 -17.65 -10.24
C GLY A 29 -13.56 -17.50 -8.82
N CYS A 30 -14.47 -16.53 -8.64
CA CYS A 30 -15.61 -16.54 -7.72
C CYS A 30 -15.46 -17.37 -6.43
N ASP A 31 -14.56 -16.96 -5.55
CA ASP A 31 -14.72 -17.20 -4.14
C ASP A 31 -14.64 -15.85 -3.44
N GLN A 32 -15.82 -15.33 -3.09
CA GLN A 32 -15.94 -14.22 -2.16
C GLN A 32 -15.53 -14.73 -0.77
N THR A 33 -14.23 -14.86 -0.57
CA THR A 33 -13.72 -14.90 0.79
C THR A 33 -13.80 -13.48 1.30
N ASP A 34 -14.59 -13.25 2.33
CA ASP A 34 -14.69 -11.99 3.10
C ASP A 34 -13.33 -11.67 3.76
N THR A 35 -12.36 -11.32 2.95
CA THR A 35 -11.02 -11.00 3.43
C THR A 35 -11.01 -9.52 3.79
N LYS A 36 -11.02 -9.28 5.09
CA LYS A 36 -11.02 -7.94 5.68
C LYS A 36 -9.59 -7.49 5.92
N ASN A 37 -9.31 -6.20 5.68
CA ASN A 37 -7.98 -5.59 5.90
C ASN A 37 -6.85 -6.34 5.18
N LEU A 38 -6.87 -6.35 3.86
CA LEU A 38 -5.82 -6.97 3.06
C LEU A 38 -4.53 -6.15 3.11
N TYR A 39 -3.40 -6.86 3.08
CA TYR A 39 -2.06 -6.26 3.12
C TYR A 39 -1.21 -6.76 1.96
N CYS A 40 -0.41 -5.85 1.40
CA CYS A 40 0.62 -6.13 0.41
C CYS A 40 1.93 -5.50 0.87
N ASP A 41 3.01 -6.27 0.88
CA ASP A 41 4.35 -5.74 1.15
C ASP A 41 4.91 -5.13 -0.13
N GLY A 42 5.27 -3.85 -0.06
CA GLY A 42 5.74 -3.09 -1.22
C GLY A 42 4.61 -2.69 -2.18
N ALA A 43 4.98 -2.42 -3.42
CA ALA A 43 4.06 -2.15 -4.51
C ALA A 43 3.35 -3.43 -4.95
N GLY A 44 2.08 -3.32 -5.36
CA GLY A 44 1.32 -4.50 -5.75
C GLY A 44 -0.16 -4.24 -5.95
N SER A 45 -0.89 -5.30 -6.28
CA SER A 45 -2.34 -5.29 -6.52
C SER A 45 -3.09 -5.97 -5.38
N ILE A 46 -4.17 -5.34 -4.94
CA ILE A 46 -5.12 -5.90 -3.97
C ILE A 46 -6.52 -5.81 -4.55
N THR A 47 -7.33 -6.86 -4.35
CA THR A 47 -8.73 -6.88 -4.77
C THR A 47 -9.62 -7.14 -3.56
N VAL A 48 -10.63 -6.29 -3.37
CA VAL A 48 -11.67 -6.45 -2.35
C VAL A 48 -13.01 -5.94 -2.91
N LEU A 49 -14.11 -6.61 -2.61
CA LEU A 49 -15.46 -6.21 -3.05
C LEU A 49 -15.56 -5.90 -4.55
N GLN A 50 -14.90 -6.69 -5.41
CA GLN A 50 -14.81 -6.47 -6.87
C GLN A 50 -14.12 -5.15 -7.27
N ILE A 51 -13.39 -4.53 -6.37
CA ILE A 51 -12.53 -3.39 -6.63
C ILE A 51 -11.09 -3.89 -6.64
N ASN A 52 -10.40 -3.69 -7.75
CA ASN A 52 -8.97 -3.95 -7.85
C ASN A 52 -8.22 -2.62 -7.73
N ALA A 53 -7.34 -2.52 -6.77
CA ALA A 53 -6.47 -1.37 -6.60
C ALA A 53 -5.00 -1.78 -6.73
N VAL A 54 -4.25 -1.00 -7.49
CA VAL A 54 -2.84 -1.25 -7.80
C VAL A 54 -2.02 -0.06 -7.36
N LEU A 55 -1.03 -0.30 -6.52
CA LEU A 55 -0.02 0.68 -6.13
C LEU A 55 1.29 0.35 -6.84
N GLY A 56 1.88 1.34 -7.50
CA GLY A 56 3.14 1.20 -8.21
C GLY A 56 2.96 0.80 -9.68
N THR A 57 4.08 0.59 -10.35
CA THR A 57 4.15 0.20 -11.76
C THR A 57 4.65 -1.24 -11.89
N TYR A 58 3.92 -2.05 -12.64
CA TYR A 58 4.37 -3.41 -12.96
C TYR A 58 5.42 -3.38 -14.08
N ASP A 59 6.54 -4.06 -13.85
CA ASP A 59 7.60 -4.25 -14.83
C ASP A 59 7.39 -5.60 -15.54
N ASN A 60 7.01 -5.55 -16.82
CA ASN A 60 6.72 -6.76 -17.60
C ASN A 60 7.96 -7.61 -17.84
N ASP A 61 9.14 -6.99 -17.94
CA ASP A 61 10.39 -7.69 -18.21
C ASP A 61 10.89 -8.40 -16.96
N ALA A 62 10.85 -7.69 -15.82
CA ALA A 62 11.24 -8.27 -14.52
C ALA A 62 10.12 -9.12 -13.89
N LYS A 63 8.90 -9.12 -14.44
CA LYS A 63 7.70 -9.80 -13.92
C LYS A 63 7.41 -9.48 -12.44
N LYS A 64 7.64 -8.25 -12.03
CA LYS A 64 7.42 -7.75 -10.68
C LYS A 64 7.03 -6.28 -10.66
N TYR A 65 6.48 -5.81 -9.55
CA TYR A 65 6.29 -4.37 -9.35
C TYR A 65 7.63 -3.69 -9.06
N LYS A 66 7.78 -2.47 -9.58
CA LYS A 66 8.94 -1.61 -9.29
C LYS A 66 8.87 -1.13 -7.85
N ASP A 67 10.02 -1.05 -7.20
CA ASP A 67 10.12 -0.50 -5.87
C ASP A 67 9.75 1.00 -5.88
N ILE A 68 9.09 1.45 -4.84
CA ILE A 68 8.76 2.86 -4.64
C ILE A 68 9.96 3.54 -3.98
N ASP A 69 10.39 4.66 -4.56
CA ASP A 69 11.42 5.49 -3.95
C ASP A 69 10.88 6.23 -2.73
N LEU A 70 11.45 5.93 -1.58
CA LEU A 70 11.07 6.50 -0.29
C LEU A 70 12.11 7.49 0.26
N THR A 71 13.17 7.80 -0.51
CA THR A 71 14.32 8.58 -0.04
C THR A 71 14.13 10.10 -0.11
N GLY A 72 13.11 10.56 -0.82
CA GLY A 72 12.87 11.99 -1.05
C GLY A 72 12.17 12.71 0.11
N THR A 73 12.06 14.02 -0.01
CA THR A 73 11.21 14.87 0.85
C THR A 73 9.73 14.79 0.47
N SER A 74 9.44 14.17 -0.67
CA SER A 74 8.11 13.91 -1.19
C SER A 74 8.13 12.54 -1.86
N ILE A 75 7.22 11.68 -1.45
CA ILE A 75 7.07 10.32 -1.97
C ILE A 75 5.89 10.35 -2.94
N SER A 76 6.13 9.98 -4.19
CA SER A 76 5.08 9.90 -5.20
C SER A 76 5.05 8.52 -5.82
N PHE A 77 3.86 7.98 -5.99
CA PHE A 77 3.67 6.67 -6.60
C PHE A 77 2.40 6.64 -7.45
N PRO A 78 2.42 5.94 -8.59
CA PRO A 78 1.23 5.72 -9.39
C PRO A 78 0.25 4.82 -8.65
N PHE A 79 -1.02 5.14 -8.80
CA PHE A 79 -2.11 4.38 -8.24
C PHE A 79 -3.21 4.19 -9.28
N GLN A 80 -3.83 3.02 -9.28
CA GLN A 80 -4.90 2.68 -10.21
C GLN A 80 -6.01 1.97 -9.46
N ILE A 81 -7.25 2.31 -9.78
CA ILE A 81 -8.45 1.68 -9.23
C ILE A 81 -9.31 1.21 -10.40
N THR A 82 -9.61 -0.07 -10.43
CA THR A 82 -10.57 -0.66 -11.37
C THR A 82 -11.75 -1.21 -10.60
N VAL A 83 -12.94 -0.75 -10.93
CA VAL A 83 -14.17 -1.17 -10.26
C VAL A 83 -14.91 -2.19 -11.12
N GLY A 84 -15.30 -3.30 -10.52
CA GLY A 84 -16.14 -4.32 -11.14
C GLY A 84 -17.61 -3.89 -11.21
N ARG A 85 -18.43 -4.74 -11.79
CA ARG A 85 -19.77 -4.46 -12.33
C ARG A 85 -20.82 -3.81 -11.42
N THR A 86 -20.67 -3.70 -10.12
CA THR A 86 -21.80 -3.39 -9.22
C THR A 86 -21.53 -2.37 -8.12
N ASN A 87 -20.37 -1.78 -8.07
CA ASN A 87 -20.04 -0.84 -6.99
C ASN A 87 -20.14 0.60 -7.47
N ASN A 88 -21.21 1.30 -7.05
CA ASN A 88 -21.37 2.74 -7.23
C ASN A 88 -20.72 3.53 -6.08
N LEU A 89 -19.61 3.02 -5.53
CA LEU A 89 -18.93 3.71 -4.44
C LEU A 89 -18.08 4.85 -5.02
N PRO A 90 -18.27 6.08 -4.55
CA PRO A 90 -17.48 7.21 -5.02
C PRO A 90 -16.02 7.06 -4.56
N ILE A 91 -15.08 7.44 -5.43
CA ILE A 91 -13.68 7.59 -5.05
C ILE A 91 -13.48 9.05 -4.61
N GLN A 92 -13.32 9.25 -3.32
CA GLN A 92 -13.13 10.56 -2.71
C GLN A 92 -11.76 10.63 -2.02
N PRO A 93 -11.21 11.83 -1.81
CA PRO A 93 -9.93 11.96 -1.11
C PRO A 93 -9.91 11.27 0.25
N SER A 94 -11.01 11.30 1.00
CA SER A 94 -11.16 10.66 2.31
C SER A 94 -11.01 9.13 2.30
N ASN A 95 -11.13 8.48 1.13
CA ASN A 95 -10.88 7.05 1.00
C ASN A 95 -9.40 6.68 1.16
N PHE A 96 -8.51 7.67 1.07
CA PHE A 96 -7.07 7.47 1.11
C PHE A 96 -6.47 7.92 2.44
N LYS A 97 -5.54 7.12 2.95
CA LYS A 97 -4.86 7.39 4.20
C LYS A 97 -3.41 6.90 4.14
N ALA A 98 -2.50 7.63 4.75
CA ALA A 98 -1.11 7.26 4.92
C ALA A 98 -0.72 7.35 6.39
N ILE A 99 -0.05 6.32 6.92
CA ILE A 99 0.43 6.29 8.30
C ILE A 99 1.91 5.96 8.28
N VAL A 100 2.72 6.81 8.90
CA VAL A 100 4.15 6.58 9.07
C VAL A 100 4.38 5.97 10.45
N TYR A 101 5.15 4.89 10.47
CA TYR A 101 5.61 4.23 11.68
C TYR A 101 7.12 4.35 11.79
N ASP A 102 7.60 4.58 13.01
CA ASP A 102 9.04 4.56 13.30
C ASP A 102 9.61 3.12 13.27
N LYS A 103 10.92 3.01 13.44
CA LYS A 103 11.64 1.73 13.49
C LYS A 103 11.14 0.78 14.59
N ASP A 104 10.54 1.32 15.64
CA ASP A 104 10.01 0.56 16.78
C ASP A 104 8.53 0.17 16.58
N GLY A 105 7.96 0.53 15.43
CA GLY A 105 6.57 0.24 15.07
C GLY A 105 5.55 1.17 15.73
N LYS A 106 5.98 2.29 16.29
CA LYS A 106 5.11 3.31 16.86
C LYS A 106 4.64 4.27 15.76
N GLN A 107 3.36 4.62 15.77
CA GLN A 107 2.83 5.61 14.83
C GLN A 107 3.48 6.98 15.08
N LYS A 108 4.14 7.51 14.06
CA LYS A 108 4.79 8.83 14.04
C LYS A 108 3.88 9.91 13.47
N ALA A 109 3.22 9.62 12.35
CA ALA A 109 2.34 10.54 11.66
C ALA A 109 1.18 9.82 11.00
N LYS A 110 0.07 10.55 10.77
CA LYS A 110 -1.10 10.08 10.04
C LYS A 110 -1.62 11.20 9.14
N TYR A 111 -1.84 10.87 7.89
CA TYR A 111 -2.36 11.77 6.87
C TYR A 111 -3.64 11.18 6.29
N VAL A 112 -4.66 12.00 6.09
CA VAL A 112 -5.95 11.60 5.50
C VAL A 112 -6.21 12.51 4.31
N GLY A 113 -6.51 11.94 3.17
CA GLY A 113 -6.82 12.68 1.96
C GLY A 113 -7.99 13.64 2.15
N GLY A 114 -7.92 14.80 1.53
CA GLY A 114 -8.91 15.87 1.67
C GLY A 114 -8.81 16.70 2.96
N THR A 115 -8.14 16.20 4.00
CA THR A 115 -7.94 16.93 5.26
C THR A 115 -6.48 17.27 5.54
N SER A 116 -5.55 16.43 5.09
CA SER A 116 -4.11 16.65 5.23
C SER A 116 -3.54 17.24 3.97
N SER A 117 -2.97 18.43 4.05
CA SER A 117 -2.32 19.11 2.91
C SER A 117 -1.07 18.38 2.40
N GLN A 118 -0.55 17.44 3.17
CA GLN A 118 0.59 16.61 2.82
C GLN A 118 0.23 15.41 1.94
N LEU A 119 -1.02 14.92 1.99
CA LEU A 119 -1.48 13.78 1.17
C LEU A 119 -2.31 14.31 0.00
N LEU A 120 -1.68 14.35 -1.17
CA LEU A 120 -2.29 14.82 -2.40
C LEU A 120 -2.73 13.61 -3.23
N ILE A 121 -3.96 13.66 -3.69
CA ILE A 121 -4.57 12.66 -4.56
C ILE A 121 -4.85 13.33 -5.89
N ASP A 122 -4.37 12.75 -6.98
CA ASP A 122 -4.64 13.26 -8.32
C ASP A 122 -6.16 13.24 -8.60
N ASP A 123 -6.67 14.32 -9.19
CA ASP A 123 -8.09 14.44 -9.55
C ASP A 123 -8.53 13.34 -10.52
N SER A 124 -7.61 12.83 -11.34
CA SER A 124 -7.86 11.73 -12.27
C SER A 124 -8.19 10.39 -11.58
N LEU A 125 -7.85 10.25 -10.29
CA LEU A 125 -8.25 9.12 -9.46
C LEU A 125 -9.65 9.26 -8.89
N LEU A 126 -10.12 10.51 -8.74
CA LEU A 126 -11.37 10.81 -8.06
C LEU A 126 -12.55 10.62 -9.00
N ASP A 127 -13.62 10.04 -8.50
CA ASP A 127 -14.86 9.89 -9.23
C ASP A 127 -16.05 9.88 -8.27
N THR A 128 -17.05 10.72 -8.56
CA THR A 128 -18.27 10.79 -7.77
C THR A 128 -19.31 9.79 -8.23
N ASN A 129 -19.17 9.24 -9.45
CA ASN A 129 -20.13 8.33 -10.06
C ASN A 129 -19.40 7.24 -10.84
N LEU A 130 -18.88 6.25 -10.14
CA LEU A 130 -18.25 5.10 -10.79
C LEU A 130 -19.25 4.36 -11.69
N ALA A 131 -19.10 4.56 -12.99
CA ALA A 131 -19.74 3.70 -13.97
C ALA A 131 -19.03 2.33 -13.96
N ASN A 132 -19.81 1.27 -14.22
CA ASN A 132 -19.32 -0.10 -14.28
C ASN A 132 -18.06 -0.25 -15.14
N SER A 133 -17.03 -0.91 -14.61
CA SER A 133 -15.80 -1.29 -15.31
C SER A 133 -14.93 -0.13 -15.78
N VAL A 134 -14.90 0.98 -15.07
CA VAL A 134 -13.98 2.09 -15.32
C VAL A 134 -12.70 1.88 -14.51
N THR A 135 -11.60 2.20 -15.15
CA THR A 135 -10.28 2.26 -14.49
C THR A 135 -9.86 3.72 -14.36
N ASN A 136 -9.70 4.17 -13.13
CA ASN A 136 -9.14 5.47 -12.80
C ASN A 136 -7.66 5.30 -12.44
N SER A 137 -6.82 6.18 -12.96
CA SER A 137 -5.38 6.14 -12.69
C SER A 137 -4.81 7.55 -12.51
N GLY A 138 -3.86 7.67 -11.62
CA GLY A 138 -3.19 8.94 -11.32
C GLY A 138 -2.06 8.72 -10.31
N ASN A 139 -1.53 9.81 -9.80
CA ASN A 139 -0.48 9.74 -8.78
C ASN A 139 -1.04 10.10 -7.40
N ILE A 140 -0.44 9.49 -6.40
CA ILE A 140 -0.61 9.88 -5.02
C ILE A 140 0.73 10.41 -4.54
N THR A 141 0.71 11.60 -3.95
CA THR A 141 1.92 12.25 -3.46
C THR A 141 1.79 12.54 -1.98
N LEU A 142 2.74 12.04 -1.21
CA LEU A 142 2.87 12.29 0.22
C LEU A 142 4.07 13.22 0.46
N LYS A 143 3.79 14.46 0.86
CA LYS A 143 4.82 15.46 1.19
C LYS A 143 5.36 15.21 2.59
N THR A 144 6.20 14.19 2.71
CA THR A 144 6.94 13.85 3.93
C THR A 144 8.17 13.05 3.56
N SER A 145 9.18 13.09 4.42
CA SER A 145 10.35 12.21 4.31
C SER A 145 10.20 11.04 5.28
N LEU A 146 10.71 9.89 4.88
CA LEU A 146 10.88 8.74 5.73
C LEU A 146 12.36 8.61 6.13
N ALA A 147 12.62 8.45 7.40
CA ALA A 147 13.96 8.08 7.86
C ALA A 147 14.20 6.58 7.60
N GLU A 148 15.45 6.22 7.57
CA GLU A 148 15.89 4.83 7.44
C GLU A 148 15.29 3.96 8.56
N GLY A 149 14.69 2.83 8.18
CA GLY A 149 13.99 1.93 9.09
C GLY A 149 12.53 2.29 9.38
N GLU A 150 12.06 3.46 8.92
CA GLU A 150 10.64 3.81 9.02
C GLU A 150 9.81 3.08 7.95
N LYS A 151 8.51 2.98 8.21
CA LYS A 151 7.55 2.33 7.32
C LYS A 151 6.38 3.27 7.04
N LEU A 152 5.95 3.28 5.79
CA LEU A 152 4.71 3.91 5.35
C LEU A 152 3.66 2.83 5.12
N VAL A 153 2.53 2.92 5.79
CA VAL A 153 1.34 2.13 5.46
C VAL A 153 0.37 3.04 4.72
N PHE A 154 0.26 2.79 3.42
CA PHE A 154 -0.74 3.45 2.59
C PHE A 154 -2.00 2.61 2.55
N THR A 155 -3.16 3.25 2.70
CA THR A 155 -4.47 2.59 2.77
C THR A 155 -5.43 3.23 1.78
N TYR A 156 -6.11 2.40 1.00
CA TYR A 156 -7.33 2.74 0.29
C TYR A 156 -8.50 1.97 0.90
N CYS A 157 -9.56 2.69 1.29
CA CYS A 157 -10.77 2.13 1.85
C CYS A 157 -11.93 2.49 0.92
N PRO A 158 -12.44 1.55 0.12
CA PRO A 158 -13.50 1.84 -0.86
C PRO A 158 -14.80 2.35 -0.22
N ASP A 159 -15.16 1.77 0.91
CA ASP A 159 -16.35 2.16 1.66
C ASP A 159 -15.99 2.52 3.10
N LEU A 160 -16.13 3.79 3.45
CA LEU A 160 -15.79 4.29 4.79
C LEU A 160 -16.75 3.80 5.88
N GLN A 161 -17.93 3.29 5.52
CA GLN A 161 -18.85 2.66 6.48
C GLN A 161 -18.35 1.26 6.88
N TYR A 162 -17.60 0.62 6.01
CA TYR A 162 -17.05 -0.72 6.20
C TYR A 162 -15.52 -0.68 6.17
N ALA A 163 -14.94 0.04 7.12
CA ALA A 163 -13.48 0.26 7.19
C ALA A 163 -12.64 -1.02 7.31
N GLU A 164 -13.27 -2.14 7.63
CA GLU A 164 -12.64 -3.46 7.62
C GLU A 164 -12.28 -3.96 6.22
N TYR A 165 -12.86 -3.42 5.17
CA TYR A 165 -12.52 -3.77 3.78
C TYR A 165 -11.41 -2.88 3.20
N SER A 166 -10.48 -2.45 4.03
CA SER A 166 -9.35 -1.64 3.58
C SER A 166 -8.26 -2.47 2.90
N MET A 167 -7.65 -1.86 1.90
CA MET A 167 -6.48 -2.36 1.19
C MET A 167 -5.26 -1.57 1.67
N ASN A 168 -4.22 -2.28 2.10
CA ASN A 168 -3.09 -1.66 2.77
C ASN A 168 -1.78 -2.10 2.10
N TRP A 169 -0.96 -1.14 1.70
CA TRP A 169 0.40 -1.38 1.18
C TRP A 169 1.41 -0.92 2.24
N VAL A 170 2.33 -1.81 2.56
CA VAL A 170 3.39 -1.56 3.54
C VAL A 170 4.67 -1.27 2.78
N LEU A 171 5.10 -0.02 2.76
CA LEU A 171 6.33 0.42 2.12
C LEU A 171 7.39 0.65 3.20
N ALA A 172 8.48 -0.11 3.14
CA ALA A 172 9.56 -0.02 4.11
C ALA A 172 10.76 0.73 3.51
N HIS A 173 11.22 1.78 4.18
CA HIS A 173 12.49 2.42 3.84
C HIS A 173 13.61 1.56 4.41
N ALA A 174 14.19 0.70 3.56
CA ALA A 174 15.22 -0.23 3.97
C ALA A 174 16.46 0.53 4.48
N ALA A 175 17.04 0.03 5.57
CA ALA A 175 18.34 0.48 6.01
C ALA A 175 19.39 0.15 4.95
N LYS A 176 20.24 1.11 4.57
CA LYS A 176 21.40 0.84 3.71
C LYS A 176 22.21 -0.26 4.37
N LYS A 177 22.36 -1.40 3.68
CA LYS A 177 23.40 -2.36 4.06
C LYS A 177 24.73 -1.64 3.91
N GLU A 178 25.42 -1.38 5.00
CA GLU A 178 26.83 -1.01 4.94
C GLU A 178 27.55 -2.17 4.24
N GLU A 179 28.01 -1.92 3.02
CA GLU A 179 28.99 -2.80 2.38
C GLU A 179 30.22 -2.77 3.28
N SER A 180 30.39 -3.85 4.04
CA SER A 180 31.61 -4.12 4.76
C SER A 180 32.74 -4.12 3.74
N SER A 181 33.46 -2.99 3.64
CA SER A 181 34.70 -2.88 2.89
C SER A 181 35.73 -3.80 3.56
N GLY A 182 35.77 -5.05 3.10
CA GLY A 182 36.77 -6.00 3.48
C GLY A 182 38.14 -5.43 3.11
N SER A 183 38.81 -4.85 4.08
CA SER A 183 40.24 -4.50 3.98
C SER A 183 41.03 -5.79 3.81
N THR A 184 41.40 -6.10 2.58
CA THR A 184 42.38 -7.15 2.29
C THR A 184 43.75 -6.60 2.61
N THR A 185 44.21 -6.84 3.82
CA THR A 185 45.59 -6.61 4.18
C THR A 185 46.40 -7.75 3.59
N THR A 186 47.01 -7.50 2.44
CA THR A 186 48.06 -8.37 1.86
C THR A 186 49.34 -8.19 2.69
N LYS A 187 49.81 -9.28 3.24
CA LYS A 187 51.13 -9.40 3.84
C LYS A 187 52.08 -10.04 2.81
#